data_ebd993752883dc0b83624cb94092a752
#
_entry.id   ebd993752883dc0b83624cb94092a752
#
_cell.length_a   1.000
_cell.length_b   1.000
_cell.length_c   1.000
_cell.angle_alpha   90.00
_cell.angle_beta   90.00
_cell.angle_gamma   90.00
#
_symmetry.space_group_name_H-M   'P 1'
#
loop_
_entity.id
_entity.type
_entity.pdbx_description
1 polymer ?
#
loop_
_entity_poly.entity_id
_entity_poly.type
_entity_poly.pdbx_seq_one_letter_code
_entity_poly.pdbx_strand_id
1 'polypeptide(L)' 'MQLRQSLFLPELIAARTQAGLTQGDVAARMGTTQSVVARIESGRGTPSMRTVQRFASAVGARAVVRMEPLTAA' A
#
# COMPACT_ATOMS: atom_id res chain seq x y z
N MET A 1 8.85 -17.09 9.48
CA MET A 1 8.98 -15.80 8.81
C MET A 1 7.74 -14.98 9.02
N GLN A 2 7.88 -13.67 9.05
CA GLN A 2 6.78 -12.76 9.32
C GLN A 2 6.85 -11.58 8.39
N LEU A 3 5.69 -11.16 7.89
CA LEU A 3 5.57 -9.91 7.14
C LEU A 3 5.49 -8.75 8.12
N ARG A 4 6.31 -7.75 7.89
CA ARG A 4 6.25 -6.51 8.67
C ARG A 4 5.32 -5.54 7.97
N GLN A 5 4.04 -5.68 8.25
CA GLN A 5 3.04 -4.86 7.59
C GLN A 5 3.17 -3.37 7.90
N SER A 6 3.68 -3.05 9.09
CA SER A 6 3.87 -1.67 9.49
C SER A 6 4.83 -0.90 8.58
N LEU A 7 5.66 -1.60 7.79
CA LEU A 7 6.55 -0.97 6.83
C LEU A 7 5.86 -0.59 5.53
N PHE A 8 4.71 -1.19 5.23
CA PHE A 8 4.00 -0.93 3.98
C PHE A 8 3.24 0.38 3.99
N LEU A 9 2.64 0.75 5.10
CA LEU A 9 1.72 1.87 5.14
C LEU A 9 2.39 3.21 4.83
N PRO A 10 3.51 3.56 5.49
CA PRO A 10 4.23 4.77 5.13
C PRO A 10 4.72 4.77 3.68
N GLU A 11 5.09 3.59 3.16
CA GLU A 11 5.56 3.47 1.79
C GLU A 11 4.44 3.70 0.78
N LEU A 12 3.23 3.25 1.08
CA LEU A 12 2.08 3.49 0.20
C LEU A 12 1.78 4.99 0.10
N ILE A 13 1.73 5.67 1.22
CA ILE A 13 1.48 7.12 1.26
C ILE A 13 2.60 7.86 0.53
N ALA A 14 3.85 7.50 0.79
CA ALA A 14 5.00 8.12 0.15
C ALA A 14 4.97 7.93 -1.37
N ALA A 15 4.66 6.72 -1.83
CA ALA A 15 4.58 6.44 -3.26
C ALA A 15 3.49 7.28 -3.92
N ARG A 16 2.33 7.41 -3.28
CA ARG A 16 1.24 8.22 -3.80
C ARG A 16 1.63 9.70 -3.87
N THR A 17 2.20 10.23 -2.80
CA THR A 17 2.56 11.65 -2.75
C THR A 17 3.70 11.98 -3.71
N GLN A 18 4.67 11.10 -3.85
CA GLN A 18 5.76 11.27 -4.81
C GLN A 18 5.26 11.24 -6.25
N ALA A 19 4.19 10.50 -6.51
CA ALA A 19 3.56 10.47 -7.82
C ALA A 19 2.70 11.72 -8.07
N GLY A 20 2.52 12.58 -7.08
CA GLY A 20 1.70 13.78 -7.20
C GLY A 20 0.20 13.48 -7.23
N LEU A 21 -0.21 12.36 -6.66
CA LEU A 21 -1.60 11.90 -6.72
C LEU A 21 -2.30 12.08 -5.38
N THR A 22 -3.57 12.46 -5.43
CA THR A 22 -4.44 12.47 -4.27
C THR A 22 -5.02 11.08 -4.03
N GLN A 23 -5.61 10.88 -2.85
CA GLN A 23 -6.33 9.63 -2.59
C GLN A 23 -7.46 9.41 -3.60
N GLY A 24 -8.15 10.49 -3.99
CA GLY A 24 -9.19 10.41 -5.01
C GLY A 24 -8.66 9.98 -6.37
N ASP A 25 -7.48 10.48 -6.75
CA ASP A 25 -6.84 10.09 -8.01
C ASP A 25 -6.53 8.60 -8.02
N VAL A 26 -5.97 8.08 -6.93
CA VAL A 26 -5.65 6.66 -6.81
C VAL A 26 -6.93 5.83 -6.82
N ALA A 27 -7.97 6.29 -6.13
CA ALA A 27 -9.25 5.59 -6.11
C ALA A 27 -9.82 5.46 -7.53
N ALA A 28 -9.76 6.53 -8.32
CA ALA A 28 -10.21 6.50 -9.70
C ALA A 28 -9.44 5.47 -10.53
N ARG A 29 -8.12 5.45 -10.38
CA ARG A 29 -7.26 4.49 -11.09
C ARG A 29 -7.52 3.05 -10.70
N MET A 30 -7.84 2.83 -9.42
CA MET A 30 -8.15 1.50 -8.90
C MET A 30 -9.59 1.07 -9.16
N GLY A 31 -10.45 1.97 -9.63
CA GLY A 31 -11.87 1.67 -9.80
C GLY A 31 -12.60 1.52 -8.48
N THR A 32 -12.22 2.30 -7.46
CA THR A 32 -12.80 2.23 -6.13
C THR A 32 -13.09 3.64 -5.61
N THR A 33 -13.34 3.78 -4.32
CA THR A 33 -13.68 5.06 -3.70
C THR A 33 -12.51 5.60 -2.89
N GLN A 34 -12.51 6.92 -2.66
CA GLN A 34 -11.53 7.55 -1.80
C GLN A 34 -11.53 6.94 -0.39
N SER A 35 -12.71 6.60 0.13
CA SER A 35 -12.81 5.98 1.44
C SER A 35 -12.05 4.68 1.54
N VAL A 36 -12.07 3.87 0.49
CA VAL A 36 -11.32 2.62 0.43
C VAL A 36 -9.81 2.90 0.43
N VAL A 37 -9.36 3.86 -0.36
CA VAL A 37 -7.94 4.24 -0.38
C VAL A 37 -7.50 4.76 0.97
N ALA A 38 -8.28 5.62 1.60
CA ALA A 38 -7.99 6.14 2.93
C ALA A 38 -7.87 5.01 3.96
N ARG A 39 -8.75 4.01 3.87
CA ARG A 39 -8.71 2.85 4.75
C ARG A 39 -7.44 2.02 4.54
N ILE A 40 -7.04 1.81 3.30
CA ILE A 40 -5.78 1.11 2.98
C ILE A 40 -4.61 1.84 3.62
N GLU A 41 -4.55 3.15 3.46
CA GLU A 41 -3.44 3.96 3.97
C GLU A 41 -3.44 4.10 5.49
N SER A 42 -4.60 3.96 6.14
CA SER A 42 -4.72 4.10 7.58
C SER A 42 -4.29 2.88 8.37
N GLY A 43 -4.15 1.75 7.72
CA GLY A 43 -3.84 0.49 8.39
C GLY A 43 -5.00 -0.14 9.11
N ARG A 44 -6.20 0.34 8.92
CA ARG A 44 -7.41 -0.27 9.51
C ARG A 44 -7.72 -1.55 8.76
N GLY A 45 -7.45 -2.66 9.37
CA GLY A 45 -7.53 -3.93 8.72
C GLY A 45 -6.28 -4.15 7.87
N THR A 46 -6.06 -5.41 7.53
CA THR A 46 -4.89 -5.80 6.77
C THR A 46 -5.26 -5.90 5.29
N PRO A 47 -4.73 -5.02 4.43
CA PRO A 47 -4.98 -5.15 3.01
C PRO A 47 -4.32 -6.44 2.48
N SER A 48 -4.99 -7.09 1.55
CA SER A 48 -4.41 -8.25 0.88
C SER A 48 -3.23 -7.81 0.00
N MET A 49 -2.35 -8.74 -0.32
CA MET A 49 -1.26 -8.46 -1.26
C MET A 49 -1.79 -8.01 -2.61
N ARG A 50 -2.92 -8.58 -3.04
CA ARG A 50 -3.55 -8.16 -4.29
C ARG A 50 -3.95 -6.68 -4.24
N THR A 51 -4.52 -6.25 -3.12
CA THR A 51 -4.90 -4.85 -2.93
C THR A 51 -3.67 -3.95 -2.93
N VAL A 52 -2.61 -4.34 -2.22
CA VAL A 52 -1.36 -3.59 -2.19
C VAL A 52 -0.76 -3.47 -3.59
N GLN A 53 -0.77 -4.54 -4.36
CA GLN A 53 -0.25 -4.52 -5.73
C GLN A 53 -1.09 -3.63 -6.64
N ARG A 54 -2.40 -3.63 -6.47
CA ARG A 54 -3.29 -2.74 -7.24
C ARG A 54 -3.03 -1.27 -6.90
N PHE A 55 -2.83 -0.98 -5.62
CA PHE A 55 -2.46 0.37 -5.20
C PHE A 55 -1.12 0.77 -5.83
N ALA A 56 -0.12 -0.09 -5.73
CA ALA A 56 1.21 0.18 -6.29
C ALA A 56 1.12 0.47 -7.79
N SER A 57 0.40 -0.35 -8.53
CA SER A 57 0.18 -0.12 -9.96
C SER A 57 -0.44 1.24 -10.22
N ALA A 58 -1.41 1.63 -9.42
CA ALA A 58 -2.11 2.91 -9.59
C ALA A 58 -1.18 4.11 -9.46
N VAL A 59 -0.11 3.99 -8.69
CA VAL A 59 0.87 5.07 -8.49
C VAL A 59 2.13 4.88 -9.33
N GLY A 60 2.12 3.93 -10.27
CA GLY A 60 3.26 3.68 -11.16
C GLY A 60 4.42 2.96 -10.49
N ALA A 61 4.13 2.20 -9.44
CA ALA A 61 5.12 1.47 -8.67
C ALA A 61 4.82 -0.03 -8.69
N ARG A 62 5.71 -0.80 -8.08
CA ARG A 62 5.53 -2.23 -7.89
C ARG A 62 5.76 -2.56 -6.43
N ALA A 63 4.83 -3.30 -5.84
CA ALA A 63 4.98 -3.74 -4.48
C ALA A 63 5.99 -4.89 -4.41
N VAL A 64 6.95 -4.77 -3.51
CA VAL A 64 7.93 -5.82 -3.25
C VAL A 64 7.78 -6.24 -1.80
N VAL A 65 7.60 -7.53 -1.57
CA VAL A 65 7.46 -8.07 -0.23
C VAL A 65 8.78 -8.70 0.18
N ARG A 66 9.29 -8.25 1.32
CA ARG A 66 10.48 -8.84 1.91
C ARG A 66 10.07 -9.62 3.15
N MET A 67 10.54 -10.84 3.24
CA MET A 67 10.35 -11.64 4.44
C MET A 67 11.64 -11.66 5.25
N GLU A 68 11.51 -11.39 6.54
CA GLU A 68 12.65 -11.39 7.44
C GLU A 68 12.48 -12.51 8.47
N PRO A 69 13.57 -13.19 8.89
CA PRO A 69 13.50 -14.14 9.98
C PRO A 69 13.01 -13.46 11.26
N LEU A 70 12.26 -14.19 12.07
CA LEU A 70 11.79 -13.65 13.34
C LEU A 70 12.89 -13.44 14.37
N THR A 71 13.97 -14.19 14.27
CA THR A 71 15.10 -14.06 15.16
C THR A 71 16.37 -13.83 14.38
N ALA A 72 17.32 -13.13 15.00
CA ALA A 72 18.62 -12.86 14.41
C ALA A 72 19.65 -13.93 14.74
N ALA A 73 19.29 -14.90 15.54
CA ALA A 73 20.24 -15.91 15.99
C ALA A 73 20.67 -16.85 14.88
#